data_8e6471cd48e25226685d9ca3366243e4
#
_entry.id   8e6471cd48e25226685d9ca3366243e4
#
_cell.length_a   1.000
_cell.length_b   1.000
_cell.length_c   1.000
_cell.angle_alpha   90.00
_cell.angle_beta   90.00
_cell.angle_gamma   90.00
#
_symmetry.space_group_name_H-M   'P 1'
#
loop_
_entity.id
_entity.type
_entity.pdbx_description
1 polymer ?
#
loop_
_entity_poly.entity_id
_entity_poly.type
_entity_poly.pdbx_seq_one_letter_code
_entity_poly.pdbx_strand_id
1 'polypeptide(L)'
;MSMKRVLTTCPYCGVGCNFYLDVRDGRIAGIIPSKSNFVSKGRLCVKGWHAHEPIQHPDRLKKPLIKENGKFSRKSGIPTASGKEARWKEVSWEYALDYVAARLKEIKAKYGPDSLAVCTSARCTNEENFLMMKFARAALGTNNVDHCARTCHSATVSGLN
;
A
#
# COMPACT_ATOMS: atom_id res chain seq x y z
N MET A 1 -15.49 23.83 -20.18
CA MET A 1 -14.55 23.29 -19.15
C MET A 1 -15.35 22.60 -18.06
N SER A 2 -15.22 21.28 -17.94
CA SER A 2 -15.91 20.52 -16.89
C SER A 2 -15.09 20.60 -15.59
N MET A 3 -15.70 21.13 -14.54
CA MET A 3 -15.10 21.18 -13.20
C MET A 3 -15.92 20.32 -12.25
N LYS A 4 -15.23 19.40 -11.54
CA LYS A 4 -15.86 18.50 -10.58
C LYS A 4 -15.03 18.41 -9.31
N ARG A 5 -15.69 18.46 -8.15
CA ARG A 5 -15.07 18.19 -6.84
C ARG A 5 -15.48 16.81 -6.35
N VAL A 6 -14.50 15.98 -6.04
CA VAL A 6 -14.71 14.60 -5.58
C VAL A 6 -14.17 14.47 -4.16
N LEU A 7 -15.05 14.17 -3.22
CA LEU A 7 -14.64 13.93 -1.83
C LEU A 7 -13.91 12.58 -1.76
N THR A 8 -12.76 12.57 -1.09
CA THR A 8 -11.97 11.36 -0.86
C THR A 8 -11.28 11.39 0.49
N THR A 9 -10.70 10.26 0.88
CA THR A 9 -9.87 10.13 2.10
C THR A 9 -8.40 10.13 1.72
N CYS A 10 -7.58 10.78 2.54
CA CYS A 10 -6.13 10.79 2.38
C CYS A 10 -5.57 9.36 2.51
N PRO A 11 -4.75 8.87 1.56
CA PRO A 11 -4.26 7.50 1.54
C PRO A 11 -3.05 7.26 2.45
N TYR A 12 -2.53 8.27 3.14
CA TYR A 12 -1.21 8.17 3.78
C TYR A 12 -1.19 7.65 5.21
N CYS A 13 -2.27 7.74 5.96
CA CYS A 13 -2.28 7.22 7.33
C CYS A 13 -3.69 7.09 7.91
N GLY A 14 -3.78 6.43 9.07
CA GLY A 14 -5.03 6.16 9.78
C GLY A 14 -5.72 7.38 10.42
N VAL A 15 -5.19 8.60 10.28
CA VAL A 15 -5.88 9.83 10.73
C VAL A 15 -7.20 10.01 9.98
N GLY A 16 -7.29 9.58 8.72
CA GLY A 16 -8.54 9.63 7.95
C GLY A 16 -8.95 11.04 7.54
N CYS A 17 -7.98 11.91 7.25
CA CYS A 17 -8.27 13.26 6.73
C CYS A 17 -9.04 13.17 5.41
N ASN A 18 -10.12 13.97 5.28
CA ASN A 18 -10.85 14.08 4.03
C ASN A 18 -10.53 15.38 3.30
N PHE A 19 -10.52 15.29 1.98
CA PHE A 19 -10.37 16.42 1.08
C PHE A 19 -11.13 16.20 -0.22
N TYR A 20 -11.36 17.28 -0.93
CA TYR A 20 -11.90 17.24 -2.28
C TYR A 20 -10.74 17.28 -3.28
N LEU A 21 -10.78 16.38 -4.26
CA LEU A 21 -9.98 16.50 -5.47
C LEU A 21 -10.68 17.50 -6.40
N ASP A 22 -9.99 18.58 -6.76
CA ASP A 22 -10.46 19.54 -7.76
C ASP A 22 -10.08 18.98 -9.14
N VAL A 23 -11.06 18.45 -9.86
CA VAL A 23 -10.86 17.81 -11.16
C VAL A 23 -11.31 18.76 -12.26
N ARG A 24 -10.42 19.08 -13.19
CA ARG A 24 -10.68 19.94 -14.36
C ARG A 24 -10.32 19.17 -15.63
N ASP A 25 -11.28 19.06 -16.51
CA ASP A 25 -11.13 18.35 -17.80
C ASP A 25 -10.46 16.96 -17.65
N GLY A 26 -10.88 16.20 -16.63
CA GLY A 26 -10.39 14.85 -16.35
C GLY A 26 -9.03 14.77 -15.64
N ARG A 27 -8.42 15.90 -15.28
CA ARG A 27 -7.14 15.95 -14.54
C ARG A 27 -7.33 16.54 -13.15
N ILE A 28 -6.59 16.03 -12.18
CA ILE A 28 -6.59 16.57 -10.83
C ILE A 28 -5.75 17.84 -10.83
N ALA A 29 -6.37 18.97 -10.57
CA ALA A 29 -5.71 20.28 -10.53
C ALA A 29 -5.25 20.67 -9.12
N GLY A 30 -5.79 20.03 -8.07
CA GLY A 30 -5.39 20.33 -6.71
C GLY A 30 -6.26 19.64 -5.66
N ILE A 31 -6.01 20.01 -4.42
CA ILE A 31 -6.68 19.47 -3.22
C ILE A 31 -7.28 20.60 -2.41
N ILE A 32 -8.50 20.40 -1.93
CA ILE A 32 -9.20 21.31 -1.04
C ILE A 32 -9.58 20.54 0.23
N PRO A 33 -9.03 20.88 1.42
CA PRO A 33 -9.35 20.19 2.66
C PRO A 33 -10.83 20.27 3.00
N SER A 34 -11.42 19.16 3.45
CA SER A 34 -12.81 19.11 3.87
C SER A 34 -12.96 19.64 5.30
N LYS A 35 -13.65 20.76 5.47
CA LYS A 35 -13.97 21.32 6.79
C LYS A 35 -14.98 20.48 7.57
N SER A 36 -15.78 19.66 6.88
CA SER A 36 -16.77 18.76 7.48
C SER A 36 -16.18 17.46 8.05
N ASN A 37 -14.90 17.18 7.80
CA ASN A 37 -14.24 16.04 8.43
C ASN A 37 -14.07 16.31 9.93
N PHE A 38 -14.63 15.44 10.77
CA PHE A 38 -14.67 15.63 12.23
C PHE A 38 -13.29 15.46 12.89
N VAL A 39 -12.34 14.74 12.24
CA VAL A 39 -10.98 14.52 12.74
C VAL A 39 -10.07 15.68 12.34
N SER A 40 -9.89 15.91 11.05
CA SER A 40 -8.93 16.88 10.53
C SER A 40 -9.45 18.32 10.49
N LYS A 41 -10.79 18.52 10.50
CA LYS A 41 -11.44 19.84 10.54
C LYS A 41 -10.87 20.82 9.52
N GLY A 42 -10.64 20.36 8.30
CA GLY A 42 -10.07 21.16 7.21
C GLY A 42 -8.56 21.33 7.25
N ARG A 43 -7.85 20.55 8.05
CA ARG A 43 -6.37 20.59 8.11
C ARG A 43 -5.79 19.38 7.37
N LEU A 44 -4.63 19.57 6.75
CA LEU A 44 -3.83 18.53 6.13
C LEU A 44 -2.36 18.75 6.49
N CYS A 45 -1.63 17.64 6.67
CA CYS A 45 -0.17 17.69 6.71
C CYS A 45 0.40 17.85 5.30
N VAL A 46 1.70 18.07 5.18
CA VAL A 46 2.37 18.22 3.89
C VAL A 46 2.09 17.06 2.92
N LYS A 47 2.03 15.82 3.40
CA LYS A 47 1.73 14.65 2.55
C LYS A 47 0.31 14.71 1.99
N GLY A 48 -0.65 15.12 2.81
CA GLY A 48 -2.05 15.28 2.37
C GLY A 48 -2.22 16.36 1.31
N TRP A 49 -1.50 17.45 1.42
CA TRP A 49 -1.52 18.54 0.42
C TRP A 49 -0.98 18.07 -0.95
N HIS A 50 0.00 17.18 -0.97
CA HIS A 50 0.66 16.68 -2.18
C HIS A 50 0.17 15.29 -2.62
N ALA A 51 -0.92 14.78 -2.03
CA ALA A 51 -1.39 13.42 -2.28
C ALA A 51 -1.83 13.17 -3.74
N HIS A 52 -2.13 14.21 -4.50
CA HIS A 52 -2.54 14.11 -5.90
C HIS A 52 -1.37 14.03 -6.89
N GLU A 53 -0.20 14.52 -6.54
CA GLU A 53 0.94 14.62 -7.46
C GLU A 53 1.42 13.26 -7.97
N PRO A 54 1.61 12.22 -7.10
CA PRO A 54 2.04 10.91 -7.57
C PRO A 54 1.04 10.22 -8.52
N ILE A 55 -0.25 10.61 -8.48
CA ILE A 55 -1.29 9.97 -9.29
C ILE A 55 -1.07 10.26 -10.77
N GLN A 56 -0.62 11.45 -11.10
CA GLN A 56 -0.44 11.93 -12.49
C GLN A 56 1.03 12.05 -12.90
N HIS A 57 1.96 11.63 -12.03
CA HIS A 57 3.38 11.70 -12.34
C HIS A 57 3.73 10.81 -13.54
N PRO A 58 4.59 11.27 -14.48
CA PRO A 58 4.98 10.49 -15.65
C PRO A 58 5.56 9.12 -15.32
N ASP A 59 6.35 9.02 -14.24
CA ASP A 59 7.01 7.79 -13.80
C ASP A 59 6.10 6.85 -12.99
N ARG A 60 4.80 7.20 -12.83
CA ARG A 60 3.88 6.33 -12.12
C ARG A 60 3.71 5.02 -12.86
N LEU A 61 3.97 3.92 -12.17
CA LEU A 61 3.65 2.58 -12.67
C LEU A 61 2.14 2.41 -12.80
N LYS A 62 1.69 1.96 -13.97
CA LYS A 62 0.26 1.78 -14.30
C LYS A 62 -0.16 0.32 -14.39
N LYS A 63 0.81 -0.58 -14.42
CA LYS A 63 0.60 -2.02 -14.50
C LYS A 63 1.45 -2.75 -13.46
N PRO A 64 1.02 -3.93 -13.01
CA PRO A 64 1.84 -4.77 -12.18
C PRO A 64 3.10 -5.23 -12.90
N LEU A 65 4.16 -5.44 -12.14
CA LEU A 65 5.43 -5.95 -12.63
C LEU A 65 5.72 -7.29 -11.97
N ILE A 66 6.07 -8.29 -12.77
CA ILE A 66 6.56 -9.58 -12.28
C ILE A 66 8.03 -9.72 -12.65
N LYS A 67 8.82 -10.19 -11.70
CA LYS A 67 10.23 -10.44 -11.91
C LYS A 67 10.44 -11.77 -12.63
N GLU A 68 11.00 -11.73 -13.82
CA GLU A 68 11.41 -12.91 -14.56
C GLU A 68 12.76 -13.42 -14.01
N ASN A 69 12.83 -14.70 -13.69
CA ASN A 69 14.08 -15.41 -13.29
C ASN A 69 14.81 -14.89 -12.04
N GLY A 70 14.12 -14.28 -11.11
CA GLY A 70 14.72 -13.79 -9.88
C GLY A 70 14.69 -14.80 -8.75
N LYS A 71 15.80 -15.51 -8.47
CA LYS A 71 15.99 -16.16 -7.17
C LYS A 71 16.15 -15.08 -6.10
N PHE A 72 15.29 -15.10 -5.08
CA PHE A 72 15.45 -14.23 -3.91
C PHE A 72 16.74 -14.64 -3.19
N SER A 73 17.74 -13.77 -3.12
CA SER A 73 18.87 -13.98 -2.24
C SER A 73 18.49 -13.63 -0.81
N ARG A 74 18.55 -14.59 0.10
CA ARG A 74 18.29 -14.39 1.54
C ARG A 74 19.31 -13.47 2.22
N LYS A 75 20.46 -13.21 1.61
CA LYS A 75 21.58 -12.51 2.27
C LYS A 75 21.52 -10.99 2.22
N SER A 76 20.71 -10.37 1.39
CA SER A 76 20.77 -8.91 1.24
C SER A 76 19.42 -8.19 1.28
N GLY A 77 18.27 -8.89 1.27
CA GLY A 77 16.96 -8.21 1.10
C GLY A 77 16.83 -7.39 -0.20
N ILE A 78 17.95 -7.19 -0.88
CA ILE A 78 18.07 -6.53 -2.17
C ILE A 78 18.33 -7.63 -3.20
N PRO A 79 17.73 -7.58 -4.39
CA PRO A 79 18.06 -8.52 -5.45
C PRO A 79 19.55 -8.42 -5.78
N THR A 80 20.36 -9.28 -5.21
CA THR A 80 21.76 -9.35 -5.64
C THR A 80 21.78 -10.03 -6.98
N ALA A 81 22.17 -9.25 -7.95
CA ALA A 81 22.54 -9.70 -9.25
C ALA A 81 23.65 -10.76 -9.13
N SER A 82 23.31 -11.99 -9.40
CA SER A 82 24.28 -12.89 -9.99
C SER A 82 24.47 -12.47 -11.45
N GLY A 83 25.08 -11.30 -11.68
CA GLY A 83 25.52 -10.84 -13.00
C GLY A 83 24.47 -10.66 -14.11
N LYS A 84 23.21 -11.01 -13.89
CA LYS A 84 22.11 -10.81 -14.84
C LYS A 84 21.09 -9.87 -14.22
N GLU A 85 20.90 -8.70 -14.81
CA GLU A 85 19.84 -7.77 -14.42
C GLU A 85 18.51 -8.48 -14.33
N ALA A 86 17.83 -8.29 -13.20
CA ALA A 86 16.49 -8.81 -13.01
C ALA A 86 15.55 -8.10 -13.99
N ARG A 87 15.08 -8.80 -14.99
CA ARG A 87 14.09 -8.27 -15.92
C ARG A 87 12.73 -8.21 -15.25
N TRP A 88 12.18 -7.02 -15.18
CA TRP A 88 10.79 -6.81 -14.78
C TRP A 88 9.91 -6.82 -16.02
N LYS A 89 8.83 -7.59 -15.98
CA LYS A 89 7.85 -7.70 -17.05
C LYS A 89 6.52 -7.11 -16.60
N GLU A 90 5.98 -6.21 -17.39
CA GLU A 90 4.61 -5.74 -17.20
C GLU A 90 3.62 -6.86 -17.52
N VAL A 91 2.61 -7.00 -16.66
CA VAL A 91 1.54 -7.98 -16.80
C VAL A 91 0.18 -7.33 -16.54
N SER A 92 -0.92 -8.02 -16.90
CA SER A 92 -2.26 -7.57 -16.52
C SER A 92 -2.49 -7.74 -15.02
N TRP A 93 -3.44 -6.99 -14.48
CA TRP A 93 -3.88 -7.15 -13.08
C TRP A 93 -4.42 -8.54 -12.80
N GLU A 94 -5.21 -9.09 -13.71
CA GLU A 94 -5.77 -10.43 -13.62
C GLU A 94 -4.67 -11.48 -13.48
N TYR A 95 -3.70 -11.47 -14.40
CA TYR A 95 -2.56 -12.38 -14.33
C TYR A 95 -1.77 -12.23 -13.04
N ALA A 96 -1.51 -11.00 -12.58
CA ALA A 96 -0.76 -10.77 -11.34
C ALA A 96 -1.49 -11.30 -10.11
N LEU A 97 -2.80 -11.08 -10.02
CA LEU A 97 -3.63 -11.55 -8.91
C LEU A 97 -3.74 -13.08 -8.90
N ASP A 98 -3.94 -13.70 -10.04
CA ASP A 98 -3.97 -15.16 -10.16
C ASP A 98 -2.64 -15.79 -9.78
N TYR A 99 -1.53 -15.20 -10.24
CA TYR A 99 -0.20 -15.67 -9.87
C TYR A 99 0.04 -15.59 -8.36
N VAL A 100 -0.27 -14.46 -7.73
CA VAL A 100 -0.12 -14.30 -6.27
C VAL A 100 -1.01 -15.28 -5.52
N ALA A 101 -2.27 -15.41 -5.92
CA ALA A 101 -3.23 -16.31 -5.29
C ALA A 101 -2.78 -17.78 -5.39
N ALA A 102 -2.29 -18.20 -6.57
CA ALA A 102 -1.77 -19.56 -6.77
C ALA A 102 -0.56 -19.83 -5.87
N ARG A 103 0.39 -18.89 -5.79
CA ARG A 103 1.58 -19.02 -4.93
C ARG A 103 1.24 -19.08 -3.44
N LEU A 104 0.32 -18.25 -2.97
CA LEU A 104 -0.13 -18.28 -1.58
C LEU A 104 -0.83 -19.60 -1.25
N LYS A 105 -1.69 -20.12 -2.14
CA LYS A 105 -2.34 -21.43 -1.98
C LYS A 105 -1.32 -22.57 -1.93
N GLU A 106 -0.32 -22.56 -2.82
CA GLU A 106 0.75 -23.57 -2.85
C GLU A 106 1.55 -23.59 -1.55
N ILE A 107 1.97 -22.42 -1.06
CA ILE A 107 2.74 -22.30 0.18
C ILE A 107 1.89 -22.78 1.37
N LYS A 108 0.63 -22.33 1.46
CA LYS A 108 -0.31 -22.75 2.49
C LYS A 108 -0.53 -24.26 2.49
N ALA A 109 -0.71 -24.86 1.32
CA ALA A 109 -0.92 -26.32 1.19
C ALA A 109 0.32 -27.12 1.59
N LYS A 110 1.51 -26.63 1.26
CA LYS A 110 2.78 -27.33 1.52
C LYS A 110 3.29 -27.17 2.94
N TYR A 111 3.15 -26.01 3.54
CA TYR A 111 3.80 -25.64 4.81
C TYR A 111 2.83 -25.24 5.92
N GLY A 112 1.53 -25.21 5.63
CA GLY A 112 0.49 -24.78 6.55
C GLY A 112 0.27 -23.25 6.55
N PRO A 113 -0.85 -22.79 7.15
CA PRO A 113 -1.23 -21.36 7.15
C PRO A 113 -0.22 -20.48 7.89
N ASP A 114 0.40 -20.96 8.95
CA ASP A 114 1.34 -20.18 9.76
C ASP A 114 2.72 -20.00 9.12
N SER A 115 2.94 -20.58 7.93
CA SER A 115 4.08 -20.25 7.08
C SER A 115 3.94 -18.90 6.37
N LEU A 116 2.75 -18.32 6.43
CA LEU A 116 2.40 -17.02 5.86
C LEU A 116 2.28 -15.98 6.96
N ALA A 117 2.65 -14.75 6.64
CA ALA A 117 2.49 -13.60 7.51
C ALA A 117 2.07 -12.36 6.71
N VAL A 118 1.37 -11.45 7.36
CA VAL A 118 0.95 -10.17 6.80
C VAL A 118 1.53 -9.05 7.63
N CYS A 119 2.22 -8.11 6.97
CA CYS A 119 2.70 -6.90 7.61
C CYS A 119 1.96 -5.69 7.03
N THR A 120 1.31 -4.93 7.91
CA THR A 120 0.60 -3.70 7.57
C THR A 120 1.45 -2.46 7.82
N SER A 121 0.88 -1.26 7.62
CA SER A 121 1.64 -0.04 7.73
C SER A 121 0.86 1.09 8.41
N ALA A 122 1.58 1.93 9.16
CA ALA A 122 1.05 3.21 9.64
C ALA A 122 0.75 4.18 8.49
N ARG A 123 1.30 3.91 7.30
CA ARG A 123 1.08 4.71 6.09
C ARG A 123 0.03 4.08 5.17
N CYS A 124 -0.97 3.49 5.78
CA CYS A 124 -2.16 2.96 5.12
C CYS A 124 -3.39 3.56 5.79
N THR A 125 -4.51 3.53 5.10
CA THR A 125 -5.81 3.89 5.71
C THR A 125 -6.21 2.83 6.75
N ASN A 126 -7.16 3.18 7.61
CA ASN A 126 -7.72 2.21 8.57
C ASN A 126 -8.41 1.05 7.86
N GLU A 127 -9.07 1.34 6.73
CA GLU A 127 -9.74 0.35 5.90
C GLU A 127 -8.77 -0.65 5.30
N GLU A 128 -7.61 -0.19 4.79
CA GLU A 128 -6.58 -1.06 4.25
C GLU A 128 -6.00 -1.97 5.34
N ASN A 129 -5.69 -1.43 6.51
CA ASN A 129 -5.22 -2.23 7.65
C ASN A 129 -6.26 -3.27 8.09
N PHE A 130 -7.53 -2.88 8.18
CA PHE A 130 -8.62 -3.79 8.50
C PHE A 130 -8.75 -4.92 7.47
N LEU A 131 -8.73 -4.59 6.18
CA LEU A 131 -8.85 -5.57 5.11
C LEU A 131 -7.68 -6.56 5.10
N MET A 132 -6.46 -6.10 5.36
CA MET A 132 -5.28 -6.97 5.44
C MET A 132 -5.35 -7.92 6.64
N MET A 133 -5.82 -7.45 7.80
CA MET A 133 -6.06 -8.31 8.95
C MET A 133 -7.15 -9.34 8.68
N LYS A 134 -8.24 -8.93 8.03
CA LYS A 134 -9.32 -9.83 7.61
C LYS A 134 -8.83 -10.87 6.60
N PHE A 135 -8.03 -10.45 5.62
CA PHE A 135 -7.42 -11.35 4.63
C PHE A 135 -6.52 -12.41 5.29
N ALA A 136 -5.66 -12.01 6.24
CA ALA A 136 -4.81 -12.94 6.97
C ALA A 136 -5.62 -14.03 7.68
N ARG A 137 -6.64 -13.61 8.42
CA ARG A 137 -7.45 -14.53 9.24
C ARG A 137 -8.44 -15.35 8.43
N ALA A 138 -9.20 -14.71 7.54
CA ALA A 138 -10.28 -15.37 6.81
C ALA A 138 -9.79 -16.16 5.58
N ALA A 139 -8.83 -15.63 4.82
CA ALA A 139 -8.34 -16.27 3.60
C ALA A 139 -7.08 -17.12 3.82
N LEU A 140 -6.07 -16.57 4.49
CA LEU A 140 -4.84 -17.31 4.75
C LEU A 140 -4.99 -18.29 5.92
N GLY A 141 -5.81 -17.98 6.92
CA GLY A 141 -6.05 -18.83 8.09
C GLY A 141 -4.95 -18.70 9.14
N THR A 142 -4.28 -17.56 9.21
CA THR A 142 -3.21 -17.32 10.17
C THR A 142 -3.44 -16.05 10.99
N ASN A 143 -2.91 -16.02 12.20
CA ASN A 143 -2.84 -14.82 13.05
C ASN A 143 -1.49 -14.10 12.97
N ASN A 144 -0.59 -14.51 12.08
CA ASN A 144 0.71 -13.87 11.87
C ASN A 144 0.52 -12.51 11.17
N VAL A 145 0.06 -11.54 11.94
CA VAL A 145 -0.13 -10.15 11.49
C VAL A 145 0.70 -9.24 12.36
N ASP A 146 1.49 -8.40 11.75
CA ASP A 146 2.24 -7.36 12.45
C ASP A 146 2.16 -6.04 11.67
N HIS A 147 2.79 -5.03 12.20
CA HIS A 147 2.71 -3.67 11.71
C HIS A 147 4.12 -3.05 11.65
N CYS A 148 4.34 -2.15 10.70
CA CYS A 148 5.64 -1.49 10.55
C CYS A 148 6.13 -0.78 11.82
N ALA A 149 5.22 -0.37 12.71
CA ALA A 149 5.56 0.25 13.99
C ALA A 149 6.38 -0.66 14.90
N ARG A 150 6.36 -1.99 14.69
CA ARG A 150 7.20 -2.95 15.41
C ARG A 150 8.69 -2.58 15.34
N THR A 151 9.14 -2.15 14.18
CA THR A 151 10.54 -1.79 13.96
C THR A 151 10.81 -0.29 14.04
N CYS A 152 9.84 0.58 13.67
CA CYS A 152 10.07 2.01 13.54
C CYS A 152 9.64 2.83 14.77
N HIS A 153 8.72 2.33 15.60
CA HIS A 153 8.13 3.10 16.71
C HIS A 153 8.26 2.43 18.07
N SER A 154 8.45 1.12 18.13
CA SER A 154 8.56 0.41 19.40
C SER A 154 9.72 0.94 20.27
N ALA A 155 10.85 1.26 19.67
CA ALA A 155 11.98 1.90 20.36
C ALA A 155 11.62 3.30 20.90
N THR A 156 10.83 4.08 20.17
CA THR A 156 10.35 5.40 20.60
C THR A 156 9.44 5.27 21.81
N VAL A 157 8.51 4.30 21.82
CA VAL A 157 7.63 4.05 22.96
C VAL A 157 8.44 3.70 24.19
N SER A 158 9.43 2.80 24.06
CA SER A 158 10.32 2.44 25.18
C SER A 158 11.18 3.60 25.69
N GLY A 159 11.53 4.55 24.80
CA GLY A 159 12.31 5.72 25.18
C GLY A 159 11.49 6.87 25.77
N LEU A 160 10.16 6.84 25.63
CA LEU A 160 9.25 7.86 26.18
C LEU A 160 8.65 7.45 27.54
N ASN A 161 8.75 6.18 27.92
CA ASN A 161 8.35 5.64 29.22
C ASN A 161 9.54 5.57 30.18
#